data_da9a384139103c18c14ec71fd20bb370
#
_entry.id   da9a384139103c18c14ec71fd20bb370
#
_cell.length_a   1.000
_cell.length_b   1.000
_cell.length_c   1.000
_cell.angle_alpha   90.00
_cell.angle_beta   90.00
_cell.angle_gamma   90.00
#
_symmetry.space_group_name_H-M   'P 1'
#
loop_
_entity.id
_entity.type
_entity.pdbx_description
1 polymer ?
#
loop_
_entity_poly.entity_id
_entity_poly.type
_entity_poly.pdbx_seq_one_letter_code
_entity_poly.pdbx_strand_id
1 'polypeptide(L)'
;MSASDHGKAPVIGWRQALWFWFKLGFISFGGPAGQISIMHQALVVERRWISEKRFLHALNYCMLLPGPEAQQLATYLGWLMHKTTGGVLAGLLFILPSLFLIMGLSWVYVGFGDVPWVAAVFQGIKPAVIAVVIQALHRLGLRSLQKPWMWALAAASFIAVFVWQVPFPWIVLGAMLTAAGIGKFAPRLLAVNTHRPGAHSVTQVAAVIDDHTPLPAHAR
;
A
#
# COMPACT_ATOMS: atom_id res chain seq x y z
N MET A 1 -24.32 42.17 1.18
CA MET A 1 -23.67 41.16 2.03
C MET A 1 -24.31 39.84 1.66
N SER A 2 -23.71 39.12 0.75
CA SER A 2 -24.28 37.93 0.11
C SER A 2 -23.67 36.70 0.74
N ALA A 3 -24.47 35.99 1.53
CA ALA A 3 -24.21 34.63 1.99
C ALA A 3 -24.78 33.71 0.93
N SER A 4 -23.96 33.01 0.18
CA SER A 4 -24.30 31.78 -0.54
C SER A 4 -23.31 31.49 -1.68
N ASP A 5 -22.04 31.31 -1.33
CA ASP A 5 -21.17 30.56 -2.22
C ASP A 5 -20.57 29.35 -1.42
N HIS A 6 -21.46 28.51 -0.91
CA HIS A 6 -21.10 27.20 -0.44
C HIS A 6 -20.87 26.32 -1.68
N GLY A 7 -19.86 26.76 -2.41
CA GLY A 7 -19.41 26.36 -3.69
C GLY A 7 -19.08 24.89 -3.77
N LYS A 8 -19.31 24.42 -4.93
CA LYS A 8 -18.79 23.19 -5.53
C LYS A 8 -17.35 23.01 -5.10
N ALA A 9 -17.08 21.93 -4.35
CA ALA A 9 -15.71 21.52 -4.09
C ALA A 9 -14.93 21.58 -5.41
N PRO A 10 -13.75 22.21 -5.45
CA PRO A 10 -13.01 22.36 -6.69
C PRO A 10 -12.78 20.95 -7.29
N VAL A 11 -13.32 20.75 -8.48
CA VAL A 11 -13.29 19.46 -9.16
C VAL A 11 -11.88 19.24 -9.67
N ILE A 12 -11.22 18.20 -9.17
CA ILE A 12 -9.89 17.81 -9.66
C ILE A 12 -10.04 17.43 -11.13
N GLY A 13 -9.32 18.10 -12.02
CA GLY A 13 -9.41 17.86 -13.46
C GLY A 13 -8.93 16.47 -13.83
N TRP A 14 -9.66 15.76 -14.70
CA TRP A 14 -9.32 14.43 -15.19
C TRP A 14 -7.88 14.32 -15.72
N ARG A 15 -7.45 15.27 -16.53
CA ARG A 15 -6.09 15.27 -17.09
C ARG A 15 -5.02 15.34 -16.01
N GLN A 16 -5.24 16.13 -14.96
CA GLN A 16 -4.31 16.27 -13.85
C GLN A 16 -4.25 14.99 -13.02
N ALA A 17 -5.40 14.37 -12.76
CA ALA A 17 -5.49 13.12 -12.01
C ALA A 17 -4.83 11.97 -12.77
N LEU A 18 -5.12 11.78 -14.05
CA LEU A 18 -4.53 10.73 -14.88
C LEU A 18 -3.01 10.88 -15.00
N TRP A 19 -2.53 12.10 -15.27
CA TRP A 19 -1.10 12.38 -15.33
C TRP A 19 -0.41 12.10 -13.99
N PHE A 20 -1.06 12.43 -12.88
CA PHE A 20 -0.55 12.14 -11.55
C PHE A 20 -0.41 10.62 -11.33
N TRP A 21 -1.47 9.84 -11.58
CA TRP A 21 -1.44 8.39 -11.39
C TRP A 21 -0.43 7.70 -12.31
N PHE A 22 -0.33 8.15 -13.55
CA PHE A 22 0.68 7.66 -14.48
C PHE A 22 2.10 7.94 -13.97
N LYS A 23 2.39 9.18 -13.60
CA LYS A 23 3.69 9.56 -13.04
C LYS A 23 4.00 8.77 -11.76
N LEU A 24 3.01 8.59 -10.90
CA LEU A 24 3.15 7.85 -9.65
C LEU A 24 3.60 6.42 -9.91
N GLY A 25 3.07 5.73 -10.92
CA GLY A 25 3.46 4.38 -11.28
C GLY A 25 4.95 4.25 -11.63
N PHE A 26 5.55 5.30 -12.21
CA PHE A 26 6.99 5.31 -12.52
C PHE A 26 7.89 5.66 -11.34
N ILE A 27 7.44 6.50 -10.42
CA ILE A 27 8.28 6.98 -9.30
C ILE A 27 8.05 6.20 -8.00
N SER A 28 7.10 5.27 -7.98
CA SER A 28 6.69 4.52 -6.79
C SER A 28 7.66 3.37 -6.47
N PHE A 29 8.86 3.71 -6.03
CA PHE A 29 9.84 2.74 -5.56
C PHE A 29 9.93 2.72 -4.02
N GLY A 30 10.54 1.67 -3.46
CA GLY A 30 10.80 1.58 -2.02
C GLY A 30 9.77 0.76 -1.24
N GLY A 31 8.94 -0.03 -1.93
CA GLY A 31 7.92 -0.89 -1.32
C GLY A 31 6.69 -0.12 -0.82
N PRO A 32 5.72 -0.80 -0.17
CA PRO A 32 4.43 -0.21 0.19
C PRO A 32 4.55 1.08 1.02
N ALA A 33 5.43 1.10 2.01
CA ALA A 33 5.63 2.26 2.87
C ALA A 33 6.20 3.48 2.10
N GLY A 34 7.12 3.25 1.16
CA GLY A 34 7.65 4.31 0.30
C GLY A 34 6.59 4.84 -0.66
N GLN A 35 5.83 3.96 -1.28
CA GLN A 35 4.73 4.31 -2.18
C GLN A 35 3.64 5.14 -1.47
N ILE A 36 3.23 4.72 -0.26
CA ILE A 36 2.27 5.45 0.57
C ILE A 36 2.82 6.82 0.94
N SER A 37 4.10 6.91 1.32
CA SER A 37 4.74 8.19 1.65
C SER A 37 4.76 9.15 0.45
N ILE A 38 5.06 8.66 -0.76
CA ILE A 38 5.02 9.47 -1.98
C ILE A 38 3.60 9.95 -2.28
N MET A 39 2.59 9.06 -2.13
CA MET A 39 1.18 9.46 -2.29
C MET A 39 0.76 10.51 -1.26
N HIS A 40 1.14 10.33 -0.01
CA HIS A 40 0.85 11.30 1.05
C HIS A 40 1.48 12.66 0.72
N GLN A 41 2.77 12.70 0.44
CA GLN A 41 3.46 13.93 0.10
C GLN A 41 2.81 14.65 -1.08
N ALA A 42 2.50 13.92 -2.15
CA ALA A 42 1.96 14.51 -3.36
C ALA A 42 0.50 14.94 -3.25
N LEU A 43 -0.36 14.16 -2.56
CA LEU A 43 -1.81 14.41 -2.52
C LEU A 43 -2.23 15.29 -1.36
N VAL A 44 -1.56 15.18 -0.21
CA VAL A 44 -1.91 15.92 1.01
C VAL A 44 -1.08 17.18 1.13
N VAL A 45 0.25 17.08 1.02
CA VAL A 45 1.16 18.20 1.29
C VAL A 45 1.28 19.16 0.09
N GLU A 46 1.63 18.63 -1.09
CA GLU A 46 1.94 19.46 -2.26
C GLU A 46 0.68 19.95 -2.97
N ARG A 47 -0.21 19.02 -3.35
CA ARG A 47 -1.39 19.33 -4.15
C ARG A 47 -2.62 19.68 -3.33
N ARG A 48 -2.65 19.25 -2.06
CA ARG A 48 -3.77 19.45 -1.13
C ARG A 48 -5.10 18.98 -1.71
N TRP A 49 -5.08 17.89 -2.46
CA TRP A 49 -6.29 17.32 -3.03
C TRP A 49 -7.14 16.62 -1.98
N ILE A 50 -6.48 16.04 -0.96
CA ILE A 50 -7.13 15.25 0.10
C ILE A 50 -6.63 15.76 1.44
N SER A 51 -7.51 15.86 2.44
CA SER A 51 -7.12 16.21 3.81
C SER A 51 -6.32 15.06 4.45
N GLU A 52 -5.43 15.40 5.35
CA GLU A 52 -4.63 14.45 6.15
C GLU A 52 -5.51 13.38 6.78
N LYS A 53 -6.59 13.79 7.43
CA LYS A 53 -7.51 12.90 8.13
C LYS A 53 -8.19 11.90 7.18
N ARG A 54 -8.63 12.34 6.00
CA ARG A 54 -9.22 11.46 5.00
C ARG A 54 -8.21 10.50 4.41
N PHE A 55 -6.99 10.97 4.18
CA PHE A 55 -5.91 10.11 3.71
C PHE A 55 -5.59 9.00 4.73
N LEU A 56 -5.44 9.36 6.01
CA LEU A 56 -5.18 8.39 7.09
C LEU A 56 -6.36 7.44 7.28
N HIS A 57 -7.60 7.91 7.14
CA HIS A 57 -8.78 7.04 7.19
C HIS A 57 -8.79 6.03 6.04
N ALA A 58 -8.51 6.48 4.82
CA ALA A 58 -8.38 5.62 3.65
C ALA A 58 -7.27 4.57 3.82
N LEU A 59 -6.11 5.01 4.32
CA LEU A 59 -4.98 4.14 4.59
C LEU A 59 -5.32 3.05 5.63
N ASN A 60 -5.94 3.43 6.74
CA ASN A 60 -6.36 2.48 7.77
C ASN A 60 -7.37 1.46 7.22
N TYR A 61 -8.30 1.90 6.36
CA TYR A 61 -9.25 1.01 5.72
C TYR A 61 -8.54 0.01 4.78
N CYS A 62 -7.60 0.47 3.96
CA CYS A 62 -6.83 -0.39 3.09
C CYS A 62 -5.94 -1.40 3.86
N MET A 63 -5.40 -1.02 5.01
CA MET A 63 -4.60 -1.91 5.86
C MET A 63 -5.42 -3.06 6.47
N LEU A 64 -6.74 -2.94 6.57
CA LEU A 64 -7.61 -4.02 7.05
C LEU A 64 -7.88 -5.08 5.97
N LEU A 65 -7.73 -4.73 4.70
CA LEU A 65 -7.98 -5.62 3.58
C LEU A 65 -6.70 -6.40 3.22
N PRO A 66 -6.77 -7.73 3.04
CA PRO A 66 -5.63 -8.48 2.58
C PRO A 66 -5.30 -8.11 1.12
N GLY A 67 -4.06 -7.71 0.86
CA GLY A 67 -3.62 -7.36 -0.49
C GLY A 67 -2.54 -6.26 -0.52
N PRO A 68 -2.18 -5.77 -1.71
CA PRO A 68 -1.16 -4.73 -1.87
C PRO A 68 -1.70 -3.37 -1.41
N GLU A 69 -1.39 -2.96 -0.19
CA GLU A 69 -1.93 -1.77 0.49
C GLU A 69 -1.81 -0.49 -0.35
N ALA A 70 -0.66 -0.26 -0.98
CA ALA A 70 -0.44 0.93 -1.79
C ALA A 70 -1.32 0.96 -3.05
N GLN A 71 -1.54 -0.19 -3.67
CA GLN A 71 -2.44 -0.34 -4.82
C GLN A 71 -3.90 -0.12 -4.43
N GLN A 72 -4.31 -0.69 -3.30
CA GLN A 72 -5.66 -0.48 -2.76
C GLN A 72 -5.90 0.98 -2.45
N LEU A 73 -4.92 1.65 -1.81
CA LEU A 73 -4.99 3.06 -1.49
C LEU A 73 -5.09 3.91 -2.75
N ALA A 74 -4.25 3.67 -3.77
CA ALA A 74 -4.32 4.39 -5.05
C ALA A 74 -5.70 4.24 -5.72
N THR A 75 -6.23 3.01 -5.74
CA THR A 75 -7.55 2.72 -6.29
C THR A 75 -8.66 3.42 -5.51
N TYR A 76 -8.62 3.36 -4.18
CA TYR A 76 -9.62 4.00 -3.32
C TYR A 76 -9.60 5.52 -3.45
N LEU A 77 -8.42 6.14 -3.45
CA LEU A 77 -8.29 7.58 -3.63
C LEU A 77 -8.73 8.03 -5.03
N GLY A 78 -8.41 7.25 -6.06
CA GLY A 78 -8.91 7.48 -7.42
C GLY A 78 -10.43 7.40 -7.51
N TRP A 79 -11.02 6.42 -6.83
CA TRP A 79 -12.48 6.28 -6.73
C TRP A 79 -13.13 7.45 -5.97
N LEU A 80 -12.51 7.91 -4.90
CA LEU A 80 -13.00 9.06 -4.14
C LEU A 80 -13.02 10.34 -4.98
N MET A 81 -12.03 10.52 -5.87
CA MET A 81 -11.93 11.69 -6.75
C MET A 81 -12.89 11.63 -7.95
N HIS A 82 -12.96 10.49 -8.63
CA HIS A 82 -13.62 10.36 -9.93
C HIS A 82 -14.50 9.11 -10.06
N LYS A 83 -15.12 8.63 -9.00
CA LYS A 83 -16.00 7.45 -8.99
C LYS A 83 -15.27 6.18 -9.45
N THR A 84 -16.02 5.19 -9.90
CA THR A 84 -15.50 3.89 -10.32
C THR A 84 -14.45 3.99 -11.42
N THR A 85 -14.68 4.84 -12.40
CA THR A 85 -13.73 5.05 -13.52
C THR A 85 -12.41 5.62 -13.02
N GLY A 86 -12.44 6.55 -12.06
CA GLY A 86 -11.24 7.10 -11.44
C GLY A 86 -10.45 6.06 -10.65
N GLY A 87 -11.15 5.18 -9.91
CA GLY A 87 -10.51 4.10 -9.18
C GLY A 87 -9.85 3.08 -10.10
N VAL A 88 -10.56 2.63 -11.13
CA VAL A 88 -10.01 1.67 -12.11
C VAL A 88 -8.79 2.26 -12.83
N LEU A 89 -8.89 3.51 -13.30
CA LEU A 89 -7.79 4.16 -14.01
C LEU A 89 -6.58 4.43 -13.10
N ALA A 90 -6.81 4.87 -11.86
CA ALA A 90 -5.74 5.05 -10.89
C ALA A 90 -5.00 3.75 -10.61
N GLY A 91 -5.76 2.66 -10.37
CA GLY A 91 -5.21 1.33 -10.15
C GLY A 91 -4.44 0.80 -11.36
N LEU A 92 -5.00 0.91 -12.55
CA LEU A 92 -4.35 0.48 -13.78
C LEU A 92 -3.07 1.27 -14.06
N LEU A 93 -3.12 2.60 -14.01
CA LEU A 93 -1.97 3.46 -14.28
C LEU A 93 -0.85 3.25 -13.26
N PHE A 94 -1.19 2.90 -12.03
CA PHE A 94 -0.21 2.58 -10.99
C PHE A 94 0.58 1.30 -11.30
N ILE A 95 -0.07 0.28 -11.89
CA ILE A 95 0.55 -1.02 -12.21
C ILE A 95 1.21 -1.02 -13.59
N LEU A 96 0.68 -0.25 -14.54
CA LEU A 96 1.08 -0.27 -15.94
C LEU A 96 2.60 -0.20 -16.17
N PRO A 97 3.37 0.71 -15.55
CA PRO A 97 4.81 0.77 -15.76
C PRO A 97 5.53 -0.51 -15.38
N SER A 98 5.17 -1.11 -14.25
CA SER A 98 5.73 -2.38 -13.78
C SER A 98 5.37 -3.54 -14.70
N LEU A 99 4.13 -3.56 -15.20
CA LEU A 99 3.65 -4.57 -16.15
C LEU A 99 4.47 -4.54 -17.44
N PHE A 100 4.63 -3.35 -18.06
CA PHE A 100 5.41 -3.22 -19.29
C PHE A 100 6.88 -3.56 -19.09
N LEU A 101 7.46 -3.18 -17.96
CA LEU A 101 8.84 -3.50 -17.62
C LEU A 101 9.04 -5.01 -17.53
N ILE A 102 8.16 -5.71 -16.78
CA ILE A 102 8.26 -7.17 -16.61
C ILE A 102 8.00 -7.87 -17.94
N MET A 103 7.01 -7.45 -18.72
CA MET A 103 6.74 -8.01 -20.05
C MET A 103 7.93 -7.81 -20.98
N GLY A 104 8.53 -6.63 -21.02
CA GLY A 104 9.71 -6.34 -21.83
C GLY A 104 10.91 -7.19 -21.42
N LEU A 105 11.19 -7.29 -20.12
CA LEU A 105 12.26 -8.14 -19.61
C LEU A 105 12.01 -9.64 -19.92
N SER A 106 10.78 -10.10 -19.78
CA SER A 106 10.41 -11.48 -20.11
C SER A 106 10.59 -11.75 -21.60
N TRP A 107 10.19 -10.82 -22.46
CA TRP A 107 10.37 -10.95 -23.91
C TRP A 107 11.85 -11.01 -24.30
N VAL A 108 12.66 -10.12 -23.71
CA VAL A 108 14.12 -10.14 -23.91
C VAL A 108 14.73 -11.45 -23.43
N TYR A 109 14.31 -11.95 -22.27
CA TYR A 109 14.82 -13.20 -21.74
C TYR A 109 14.47 -14.40 -22.61
N VAL A 110 13.23 -14.49 -23.09
CA VAL A 110 12.78 -15.60 -23.96
C VAL A 110 13.43 -15.54 -25.34
N GLY A 111 13.55 -14.33 -25.93
CA GLY A 111 14.09 -14.15 -27.28
C GLY A 111 15.62 -14.16 -27.36
N PHE A 112 16.30 -13.72 -26.33
CA PHE A 112 17.75 -13.49 -26.33
C PHE A 112 18.49 -14.09 -25.12
N GLY A 113 17.84 -14.96 -24.36
CA GLY A 113 18.42 -15.55 -23.14
C GLY A 113 19.70 -16.36 -23.35
N ASP A 114 19.90 -16.90 -24.55
CA ASP A 114 21.10 -17.65 -24.94
C ASP A 114 22.29 -16.74 -25.29
N VAL A 115 22.05 -15.44 -25.45
CA VAL A 115 23.13 -14.50 -25.75
C VAL A 115 23.94 -14.24 -24.47
N PRO A 116 25.28 -14.46 -24.50
CA PRO A 116 26.08 -14.46 -23.26
C PRO A 116 25.97 -13.21 -22.40
N TRP A 117 25.92 -12.02 -23.01
CA TRP A 117 25.78 -10.76 -22.25
C TRP A 117 24.38 -10.60 -21.64
N VAL A 118 23.30 -11.04 -22.33
CA VAL A 118 21.94 -11.05 -21.79
C VAL A 118 21.85 -11.99 -20.60
N ALA A 119 22.33 -13.22 -20.76
CA ALA A 119 22.41 -14.20 -19.68
C ALA A 119 23.18 -13.66 -18.46
N ALA A 120 24.31 -12.98 -18.69
CA ALA A 120 25.10 -12.39 -17.60
C ALA A 120 24.33 -11.30 -16.84
N VAL A 121 23.58 -10.43 -17.52
CA VAL A 121 22.73 -9.42 -16.88
C VAL A 121 21.66 -10.07 -16.02
N PHE A 122 20.94 -11.07 -16.56
CA PHE A 122 19.90 -11.77 -15.77
C PHE A 122 20.48 -12.56 -14.61
N GLN A 123 21.67 -13.15 -14.75
CA GLN A 123 22.37 -13.78 -13.64
C GLN A 123 22.76 -12.79 -12.55
N GLY A 124 23.16 -11.56 -12.93
CA GLY A 124 23.46 -10.49 -11.97
C GLY A 124 22.22 -9.97 -11.25
N ILE A 125 21.05 -9.98 -11.87
CA ILE A 125 19.77 -9.55 -11.25
C ILE A 125 19.36 -10.51 -10.12
N LYS A 126 19.60 -11.82 -10.26
CA LYS A 126 19.17 -12.82 -9.25
C LYS A 126 19.67 -12.52 -7.84
N PRO A 127 20.97 -12.31 -7.57
CA PRO A 127 21.44 -11.98 -6.22
C PRO A 127 20.93 -10.61 -5.74
N ALA A 128 20.76 -9.64 -6.64
CA ALA A 128 20.20 -8.35 -6.29
C ALA A 128 18.75 -8.47 -5.78
N VAL A 129 17.92 -9.27 -6.46
CA VAL A 129 16.54 -9.55 -6.01
C VAL A 129 16.54 -10.24 -4.65
N ILE A 130 17.41 -11.22 -4.44
CA ILE A 130 17.53 -11.91 -3.14
C ILE A 130 17.89 -10.91 -2.04
N ALA A 131 18.84 -10.02 -2.27
CA ALA A 131 19.23 -8.99 -1.31
C ALA A 131 18.08 -8.05 -0.96
N VAL A 132 17.31 -7.60 -1.96
CA VAL A 132 16.12 -6.77 -1.75
C VAL A 132 15.04 -7.49 -0.95
N VAL A 133 14.81 -8.79 -1.23
CA VAL A 133 13.83 -9.61 -0.49
C VAL A 133 14.26 -9.77 0.97
N ILE A 134 15.53 -10.07 1.23
CA ILE A 134 16.06 -10.19 2.59
C ILE A 134 15.93 -8.88 3.34
N GLN A 135 16.26 -7.75 2.70
CA GLN A 135 16.10 -6.43 3.29
C GLN A 135 14.63 -6.11 3.62
N ALA A 136 13.73 -6.43 2.71
CA ALA A 136 12.29 -6.24 2.92
C ALA A 136 11.77 -7.11 4.07
N LEU A 137 12.19 -8.39 4.12
CA LEU A 137 11.84 -9.32 5.19
C LEU A 137 12.35 -8.83 6.56
N HIS A 138 13.60 -8.39 6.63
CA HIS A 138 14.18 -7.84 7.85
C HIS A 138 13.43 -6.59 8.32
N ARG A 139 13.17 -5.64 7.41
CA ARG A 139 12.44 -4.41 7.71
C ARG A 139 11.01 -4.68 8.18
N LEU A 140 10.31 -5.57 7.48
CA LEU A 140 8.94 -5.94 7.83
C LEU A 140 8.89 -6.72 9.14
N GLY A 141 9.82 -7.66 9.34
CA GLY A 141 9.94 -8.45 10.55
C GLY A 141 10.14 -7.58 11.79
N LEU A 142 11.10 -6.67 11.77
CA LEU A 142 11.36 -5.74 12.88
C LEU A 142 10.16 -4.84 13.19
N ARG A 143 9.37 -4.46 12.18
CA ARG A 143 8.20 -3.60 12.36
C ARG A 143 6.99 -4.39 12.89
N SER A 144 6.80 -5.62 12.44
CA SER A 144 5.60 -6.42 12.73
C SER A 144 5.77 -7.34 13.94
N LEU A 145 6.98 -7.91 14.12
CA LEU A 145 7.26 -8.90 15.16
C LEU A 145 7.88 -8.22 16.39
N GLN A 146 7.06 -7.51 17.14
CA GLN A 146 7.53 -6.73 18.30
C GLN A 146 7.75 -7.59 19.57
N LYS A 147 7.24 -8.80 19.61
CA LYS A 147 7.31 -9.69 20.77
C LYS A 147 7.87 -11.06 20.42
N PRO A 148 8.55 -11.74 21.35
CA PRO A 148 9.20 -13.03 21.06
C PRO A 148 8.21 -14.13 20.63
N TRP A 149 6.99 -14.16 21.16
CA TRP A 149 5.98 -15.12 20.75
C TRP A 149 5.53 -14.94 19.28
N MET A 150 5.59 -13.69 18.74
CA MET A 150 5.29 -13.42 17.33
C MET A 150 6.37 -14.02 16.42
N TRP A 151 7.63 -13.99 16.86
CA TRP A 151 8.73 -14.67 16.16
C TRP A 151 8.55 -16.19 16.14
N ALA A 152 8.12 -16.78 17.28
CA ALA A 152 7.82 -18.20 17.34
C ALA A 152 6.66 -18.56 16.40
N LEU A 153 5.60 -17.76 16.36
CA LEU A 153 4.47 -17.96 15.46
C LEU A 153 4.89 -17.83 13.99
N ALA A 154 5.72 -16.84 13.65
CA ALA A 154 6.24 -16.66 12.30
C ALA A 154 7.12 -17.85 11.88
N ALA A 155 8.01 -18.33 12.75
CA ALA A 155 8.84 -19.49 12.49
C ALA A 155 7.99 -20.76 12.33
N ALA A 156 7.00 -20.99 13.19
CA ALA A 156 6.08 -22.11 13.07
C ALA A 156 5.29 -22.07 11.75
N SER A 157 4.80 -20.89 11.36
CA SER A 157 4.11 -20.70 10.08
C SER A 157 5.03 -20.95 8.89
N PHE A 158 6.28 -20.52 8.96
CA PHE A 158 7.28 -20.78 7.92
C PHE A 158 7.54 -22.28 7.78
N ILE A 159 7.73 -23.00 8.88
CA ILE A 159 7.94 -24.45 8.87
C ILE A 159 6.69 -25.15 8.30
N ALA A 160 5.49 -24.74 8.70
CA ALA A 160 4.24 -25.31 8.22
C ALA A 160 4.09 -25.15 6.70
N VAL A 161 4.47 -24.01 6.13
CA VAL A 161 4.45 -23.78 4.68
C VAL A 161 5.55 -24.59 3.98
N PHE A 162 6.78 -24.49 4.48
CA PHE A 162 7.96 -24.98 3.77
C PHE A 162 8.12 -26.50 3.87
N VAL A 163 7.89 -27.07 5.06
CA VAL A 163 8.09 -28.51 5.33
C VAL A 163 6.81 -29.29 5.07
N TRP A 164 5.68 -28.83 5.60
CA TRP A 164 4.41 -29.55 5.53
C TRP A 164 3.51 -29.13 4.39
N GLN A 165 3.90 -28.12 3.59
CA GLN A 165 3.14 -27.64 2.43
C GLN A 165 1.67 -27.29 2.77
N VAL A 166 1.42 -26.83 4.01
CA VAL A 166 0.07 -26.48 4.47
C VAL A 166 -0.47 -25.31 3.65
N PRO A 167 -1.67 -25.42 3.07
CA PRO A 167 -2.28 -24.33 2.32
C PRO A 167 -2.43 -23.06 3.17
N PHE A 168 -2.13 -21.90 2.59
CA PHE A 168 -2.11 -20.61 3.27
C PHE A 168 -3.37 -20.29 4.10
N PRO A 169 -4.62 -20.61 3.67
CA PRO A 169 -5.82 -20.35 4.47
C PRO A 169 -5.81 -20.99 5.86
N TRP A 170 -5.25 -22.22 5.97
CA TRP A 170 -5.16 -22.93 7.25
C TRP A 170 -4.16 -22.29 8.21
N ILE A 171 -3.10 -21.70 7.66
CA ILE A 171 -2.10 -20.99 8.47
C ILE A 171 -2.70 -19.70 9.03
N VAL A 172 -3.46 -18.95 8.20
CA VAL A 172 -4.18 -17.76 8.67
C VAL A 172 -5.19 -18.12 9.75
N LEU A 173 -5.97 -19.19 9.54
CA LEU A 173 -6.93 -19.67 10.53
C LEU A 173 -6.25 -20.08 11.84
N GLY A 174 -5.15 -20.82 11.76
CA GLY A 174 -4.34 -21.22 12.91
C GLY A 174 -3.77 -20.00 13.65
N ALA A 175 -3.27 -19.01 12.95
CA ALA A 175 -2.78 -17.76 13.55
C ALA A 175 -3.90 -16.97 14.23
N MET A 176 -5.09 -16.91 13.63
CA MET A 176 -6.26 -16.29 14.26
C MET A 176 -6.69 -17.01 15.53
N LEU A 177 -6.74 -18.34 15.52
CA LEU A 177 -7.10 -19.15 16.68
C LEU A 177 -6.08 -19.00 17.80
N THR A 178 -4.79 -19.00 17.48
CA THR A 178 -3.73 -18.77 18.48
C THR A 178 -3.80 -17.38 19.07
N ALA A 179 -4.04 -16.34 18.25
CA ALA A 179 -4.22 -14.97 18.73
C ALA A 179 -5.47 -14.84 19.63
N ALA A 180 -6.58 -15.47 19.26
CA ALA A 180 -7.81 -15.50 20.04
C ALA A 180 -7.61 -16.24 21.38
N GLY A 181 -6.88 -17.36 21.36
CA GLY A 181 -6.51 -18.11 22.57
C GLY A 181 -5.63 -17.27 23.51
N ILE A 182 -4.59 -16.64 23.00
CA ILE A 182 -3.74 -15.74 23.79
C ILE A 182 -4.55 -14.58 24.35
N GLY A 183 -5.49 -14.02 23.55
CA GLY A 183 -6.37 -12.94 23.99
C GLY A 183 -7.27 -13.34 25.17
N LYS A 184 -7.72 -14.58 25.20
CA LYS A 184 -8.59 -15.11 26.26
C LYS A 184 -7.81 -15.49 27.52
N PHE A 185 -6.64 -16.13 27.37
CA PHE A 185 -5.88 -16.70 28.50
C PHE A 185 -4.74 -15.80 29.00
N ALA A 186 -4.19 -14.96 28.15
CA ALA A 186 -3.06 -14.10 28.49
C ALA A 186 -3.15 -12.71 27.81
N PRO A 187 -4.17 -11.89 28.11
CA PRO A 187 -4.41 -10.60 27.43
C PRO A 187 -3.23 -9.63 27.54
N ARG A 188 -2.41 -9.75 28.60
CA ARG A 188 -1.18 -8.95 28.76
C ARG A 188 -0.14 -9.20 27.68
N LEU A 189 -0.14 -10.37 27.05
CA LEU A 189 0.77 -10.69 25.92
C LEU A 189 0.33 -10.01 24.63
N LEU A 190 -0.93 -9.64 24.49
CA LEU A 190 -1.47 -8.91 23.33
C LEU A 190 -1.39 -7.38 23.49
N ALA A 191 -1.13 -6.86 24.69
CA ALA A 191 -0.95 -5.42 24.88
C ALA A 191 0.25 -4.94 24.04
N VAL A 192 -0.02 -4.53 22.82
CA VAL A 192 0.94 -3.84 21.94
C VAL A 192 0.95 -2.40 22.43
N ASN A 193 2.13 -1.87 22.75
CA ASN A 193 2.30 -0.43 22.88
C ASN A 193 1.99 0.18 21.51
N THR A 194 0.73 0.53 21.28
CA THR A 194 0.37 1.38 20.17
C THR A 194 1.02 2.76 20.44
N HIS A 195 2.29 2.90 20.07
CA HIS A 195 2.81 4.20 19.77
C HIS A 195 1.96 4.70 18.59
N ARG A 196 0.89 5.43 18.92
CA ARG A 196 0.26 6.31 17.95
C ARG A 196 1.39 7.19 17.44
N PRO A 197 1.76 7.15 16.16
CA PRO A 197 2.63 8.18 15.60
C PRO A 197 1.96 9.48 16.02
N GLY A 198 2.72 10.35 16.69
CA GLY A 198 2.19 11.51 17.37
C GLY A 198 1.16 12.20 16.50
N ALA A 199 0.00 12.48 17.09
CA ALA A 199 -0.91 13.46 16.53
C ALA A 199 -0.15 14.79 16.54
N HIS A 200 0.68 15.00 15.51
CA HIS A 200 1.08 16.33 15.15
C HIS A 200 -0.24 17.03 14.88
N SER A 201 -0.54 18.04 15.67
CA SER A 201 -1.58 19.01 15.39
C SER A 201 -1.18 19.72 14.10
N VAL A 202 -1.44 19.04 12.99
CA VAL A 202 -1.28 19.63 11.66
C VAL A 202 -2.35 20.69 11.58
N THR A 203 -1.92 21.94 11.54
CA THR A 203 -2.76 23.08 11.19
C THR A 203 -3.58 22.64 9.96
N GLN A 204 -4.89 22.53 10.12
CA GLN A 204 -5.79 22.09 9.05
C GLN A 204 -5.70 23.09 7.91
N VAL A 205 -4.89 22.77 6.93
CA VAL A 205 -4.81 23.57 5.70
C VAL A 205 -5.92 23.06 4.78
N ALA A 206 -6.74 23.99 4.30
CA ALA A 206 -7.87 23.66 3.43
C ALA A 206 -7.43 22.78 2.24
N ALA A 207 -8.04 21.60 2.13
CA ALA A 207 -7.84 20.67 1.04
C ALA A 207 -9.07 20.65 0.11
N VAL A 208 -8.90 20.23 -1.13
CA VAL A 208 -9.99 20.12 -2.12
C VAL A 208 -11.09 19.18 -1.63
N ILE A 209 -10.71 18.06 -1.05
CA ILE A 209 -11.59 17.09 -0.39
C ILE A 209 -11.28 17.17 1.11
N ASP A 210 -11.98 18.08 1.79
CA ASP A 210 -11.80 18.34 3.21
C ASP A 210 -12.72 17.46 4.08
N ASP A 211 -12.48 17.47 5.40
CA ASP A 211 -13.23 16.68 6.40
C ASP A 211 -14.72 17.05 6.41
N HIS A 212 -15.05 18.29 6.09
CA HIS A 212 -16.42 18.80 6.01
C HIS A 212 -17.06 18.62 4.62
N THR A 213 -16.29 18.23 3.60
CA THR A 213 -16.84 17.96 2.27
C THR A 213 -17.73 16.70 2.38
N PRO A 214 -19.02 16.77 2.05
CA PRO A 214 -19.89 15.61 2.09
C PRO A 214 -19.31 14.52 1.19
N LEU A 215 -19.37 13.28 1.66
CA LEU A 215 -18.97 12.15 0.81
C LEU A 215 -19.74 12.24 -0.52
N PRO A 216 -19.06 12.07 -1.65
CA PRO A 216 -19.74 12.06 -2.94
C PRO A 216 -20.93 11.09 -2.91
N ALA A 217 -22.02 11.42 -3.59
CA ALA A 217 -23.25 10.58 -3.56
C ALA A 217 -23.04 9.11 -3.91
N HIS A 218 -21.96 8.80 -4.62
CA HIS A 218 -21.53 7.42 -4.95
C HIS A 218 -20.71 6.72 -3.85
N ALA A 219 -20.34 7.43 -2.79
CA ALA A 219 -19.56 6.94 -1.65
C ALA A 219 -20.40 6.87 -0.35
N ARG A 220 -21.71 7.13 -0.45
CA ARG A 220 -22.69 6.98 0.64
C ARG A 220 -23.29 5.60 0.66
#